data_7cf54c58261f2e5e5ce4b0cc68d65891
#
_entry.id   7cf54c58261f2e5e5ce4b0cc68d65891
#
_cell.length_a   1.000
_cell.length_b   1.000
_cell.length_c   1.000
_cell.angle_alpha   90.00
_cell.angle_beta   90.00
_cell.angle_gamma   90.00
#
_symmetry.space_group_name_H-M   'P 1'
#
loop_
_entity.id
_entity.type
_entity.pdbx_description
1 polymer ?
#
loop_
_entity_poly.entity_id
_entity_poly.type
_entity_poly.pdbx_seq_one_letter_code
_entity_poly.pdbx_strand_id
1 'polypeptide(L)'
;MASPLLALPGAVAGDGIDAPVAAHYGSFNTEQRSLAQGDGFVDLSHRDVLRISGPDRLSWLHNLTTQYFEGLAPGTWTQALVLSPQGHVEHAFTGIDDGESFTAHTEPGAGAALVEWLERMKFMTRVEVALVDDLAVMWRPGEGAGRYDLVPRDRHPPPVATSRRRRRPGRPRRGS
;
A
#
# COMPACT_ATOMS: atom_id res chain seq x y z
N MET A 1 7.51 -7.26 9.30
CA MET A 1 7.49 -8.70 8.91
C MET A 1 8.09 -8.81 7.52
N ALA A 2 8.94 -9.82 7.24
CA ALA A 2 9.55 -9.98 5.93
C ALA A 2 8.51 -10.44 4.88
N SER A 3 8.66 -9.95 3.65
CA SER A 3 7.81 -10.33 2.52
C SER A 3 8.02 -11.80 2.13
N PRO A 4 6.94 -12.54 1.85
CA PRO A 4 7.07 -13.89 1.32
C PRO A 4 7.76 -13.93 -0.06
N LEU A 5 7.77 -12.82 -0.77
CA LEU A 5 8.41 -12.70 -2.08
C LEU A 5 9.95 -12.74 -2.02
N LEU A 6 10.55 -12.53 -0.85
CA LEU A 6 12.00 -12.72 -0.66
C LEU A 6 12.46 -14.17 -0.85
N ALA A 7 11.55 -15.14 -0.71
CA ALA A 7 11.84 -16.55 -0.94
C ALA A 7 11.88 -16.94 -2.44
N LEU A 8 11.53 -16.04 -3.33
CA LEU A 8 11.51 -16.32 -4.76
C LEU A 8 12.92 -16.36 -5.36
N PRO A 9 13.16 -17.23 -6.37
CA PRO A 9 14.43 -17.29 -7.05
C PRO A 9 14.82 -15.93 -7.67
N GLY A 10 16.02 -15.47 -7.41
CA GLY A 10 16.53 -14.20 -7.90
C GLY A 10 16.14 -12.98 -7.07
N ALA A 11 15.35 -13.14 -6.01
CA ALA A 11 15.02 -12.04 -5.11
C ALA A 11 16.28 -11.56 -4.37
N VAL A 12 16.50 -10.26 -4.39
CA VAL A 12 17.57 -9.57 -3.66
C VAL A 12 16.90 -8.59 -2.69
N ALA A 13 17.17 -8.77 -1.39
CA ALA A 13 16.59 -7.92 -0.37
C ALA A 13 17.01 -6.45 -0.54
N GLY A 14 16.16 -5.54 -0.15
CA GLY A 14 16.50 -4.13 -0.02
C GLY A 14 17.46 -3.86 1.13
N ASP A 15 17.83 -2.61 1.29
CA ASP A 15 18.72 -2.15 2.37
C ASP A 15 17.96 -1.32 3.40
N GLY A 16 18.47 -1.29 4.64
CA GLY A 16 17.94 -0.44 5.70
C GLY A 16 16.48 -0.75 6.01
N ILE A 17 15.62 0.24 5.91
CA ILE A 17 14.18 0.12 6.20
C ILE A 17 13.46 -0.80 5.19
N ASP A 18 14.00 -0.95 3.99
CA ASP A 18 13.45 -1.79 2.92
C ASP A 18 14.01 -3.23 2.92
N ALA A 19 14.88 -3.58 3.88
CA ALA A 19 15.41 -4.94 4.01
C ALA A 19 14.33 -6.06 4.09
N PRO A 20 13.12 -5.82 4.60
CA PRO A 20 12.05 -6.82 4.61
C PRO A 20 11.38 -7.09 3.26
N VAL A 21 11.68 -6.34 2.21
CA VAL A 21 11.13 -6.53 0.84
C VAL A 21 12.26 -6.67 -0.17
N ALA A 22 11.94 -7.16 -1.37
CA ALA A 22 12.92 -7.30 -2.43
C ALA A 22 13.13 -5.97 -3.17
N ALA A 23 14.39 -5.59 -3.37
CA ALA A 23 14.76 -4.48 -4.24
C ALA A 23 14.59 -4.85 -5.73
N HIS A 24 14.82 -6.12 -6.09
CA HIS A 24 14.57 -6.68 -7.42
C HIS A 24 14.55 -8.21 -7.37
N TYR A 25 14.12 -8.84 -8.47
CA TYR A 25 14.00 -10.29 -8.62
C TYR A 25 14.95 -10.85 -9.69
N GLY A 26 16.13 -10.27 -9.81
CA GLY A 26 17.24 -10.76 -10.65
C GLY A 26 17.44 -10.01 -11.96
N SER A 27 16.50 -9.21 -12.42
CA SER A 27 16.65 -8.44 -13.67
C SER A 27 16.12 -7.01 -13.54
N PHE A 28 16.86 -6.17 -12.83
CA PHE A 28 16.50 -4.79 -12.54
C PHE A 28 15.98 -4.01 -13.77
N ASN A 29 16.72 -4.05 -14.90
CA ASN A 29 16.34 -3.34 -16.11
C ASN A 29 15.03 -3.86 -16.74
N THR A 30 14.77 -5.16 -16.65
CA THR A 30 13.54 -5.77 -17.19
C THR A 30 12.35 -5.41 -16.31
N GLU A 31 12.52 -5.45 -15.00
CA GLU A 31 11.51 -5.10 -14.00
C GLU A 31 11.12 -3.62 -14.11
N GLN A 32 12.11 -2.72 -14.21
CA GLN A 32 11.86 -1.28 -14.42
C GLN A 32 11.09 -1.03 -15.74
N ARG A 33 11.42 -1.74 -16.80
CA ARG A 33 10.71 -1.62 -18.07
C ARG A 33 9.27 -2.13 -17.97
N SER A 34 9.05 -3.24 -17.27
CA SER A 34 7.70 -3.76 -17.03
C SER A 34 6.85 -2.77 -16.23
N LEU A 35 7.41 -2.19 -15.16
CA LEU A 35 6.73 -1.15 -14.40
C LEU A 35 6.40 0.07 -15.26
N ALA A 36 7.32 0.53 -16.09
CA ALA A 36 7.10 1.66 -17.00
C ALA A 36 6.02 1.38 -18.07
N GLN A 37 5.78 0.11 -18.39
CA GLN A 37 4.72 -0.33 -19.30
C GLN A 37 3.36 -0.58 -18.60
N GLY A 38 3.27 -0.35 -17.31
CA GLY A 38 2.08 -0.61 -16.51
C GLY A 38 1.93 -2.06 -16.07
N ASP A 39 2.93 -2.91 -16.33
CA ASP A 39 2.94 -4.31 -15.95
C ASP A 39 3.73 -4.50 -14.66
N GLY A 40 3.11 -5.18 -13.68
CA GLY A 40 3.78 -5.47 -12.42
C GLY A 40 3.33 -4.59 -11.26
N PHE A 41 4.07 -4.69 -10.16
CA PHE A 41 3.80 -3.93 -8.93
C PHE A 41 5.09 -3.79 -8.11
N VAL A 42 5.08 -2.82 -7.20
CA VAL A 42 6.10 -2.67 -6.16
C VAL A 42 5.57 -3.27 -4.86
N ASP A 43 6.34 -4.17 -4.27
CA ASP A 43 6.05 -4.78 -2.98
C ASP A 43 6.35 -3.79 -1.85
N LEU A 44 5.32 -3.35 -1.15
CA LEU A 44 5.40 -2.49 0.02
C LEU A 44 4.86 -3.19 1.27
N SER A 45 4.91 -4.52 1.31
CA SER A 45 4.36 -5.33 2.40
C SER A 45 5.03 -5.13 3.76
N HIS A 46 6.16 -4.44 3.81
CA HIS A 46 6.84 -4.02 5.03
C HIS A 46 6.23 -2.77 5.67
N ARG A 47 5.37 -2.03 4.96
CA ARG A 47 4.63 -0.90 5.52
C ARG A 47 3.67 -1.34 6.61
N ASP A 48 3.50 -0.51 7.62
CA ASP A 48 2.51 -0.75 8.66
C ASP A 48 1.12 -0.37 8.17
N VAL A 49 0.16 -1.24 8.41
CA VAL A 49 -1.25 -1.03 8.07
C VAL A 49 -2.05 -0.83 9.35
N LEU A 50 -2.96 0.12 9.34
CA LEU A 50 -3.90 0.38 10.43
C LEU A 50 -5.31 0.54 9.90
N ARG A 51 -6.29 0.20 10.74
CA ARG A 51 -7.72 0.37 10.44
C ARG A 51 -8.35 1.30 11.47
N ILE A 52 -9.14 2.23 10.97
CA ILE A 52 -9.92 3.17 11.77
C ILE A 52 -11.38 2.92 11.44
N SER A 53 -12.15 2.44 12.39
CA SER A 53 -13.58 2.14 12.25
C SER A 53 -14.43 3.03 13.15
N GLY A 54 -15.73 2.98 12.93
CA GLY A 54 -16.69 3.76 13.70
C GLY A 54 -17.33 4.90 12.91
N PRO A 55 -18.54 5.34 13.35
CA PRO A 55 -19.33 6.29 12.59
C PRO A 55 -18.70 7.68 12.50
N ASP A 56 -17.86 8.05 13.47
CA ASP A 56 -17.26 9.38 13.53
C ASP A 56 -15.89 9.46 12.83
N ARG A 57 -15.39 8.36 12.23
CA ARG A 57 -14.01 8.23 11.70
C ARG A 57 -13.62 9.33 10.72
N LEU A 58 -14.47 9.65 9.76
CA LEU A 58 -14.13 10.64 8.73
C LEU A 58 -14.15 12.07 9.25
N SER A 59 -15.17 12.45 10.03
CA SER A 59 -15.21 13.78 10.65
C SER A 59 -14.10 13.98 11.68
N TRP A 60 -13.76 12.92 12.41
CA TRP A 60 -12.67 12.94 13.36
C TRP A 60 -11.30 13.08 12.66
N LEU A 61 -11.03 12.31 11.61
CA LEU A 61 -9.82 12.44 10.81
C LEU A 61 -9.71 13.81 10.12
N HIS A 62 -10.83 14.37 9.67
CA HIS A 62 -10.88 15.71 9.11
C HIS A 62 -10.36 16.78 10.08
N ASN A 63 -10.73 16.68 11.36
CA ASN A 63 -10.33 17.63 12.39
C ASN A 63 -8.88 17.45 12.87
N LEU A 64 -8.29 16.27 12.67
CA LEU A 64 -6.96 15.93 13.16
C LEU A 64 -5.84 16.08 12.13
N THR A 65 -6.19 16.18 10.84
CA THR A 65 -5.21 16.07 9.76
C THR A 65 -5.34 17.20 8.76
N THR A 66 -4.40 17.26 7.84
CA THR A 66 -4.37 18.28 6.77
C THR A 66 -5.35 17.99 5.63
N GLN A 67 -6.05 16.84 5.64
CA GLN A 67 -6.87 16.39 4.52
C GLN A 67 -8.37 16.58 4.80
N TYR A 68 -9.12 16.90 3.74
CA TYR A 68 -10.58 16.97 3.79
C TYR A 68 -11.19 15.56 3.68
N PHE A 69 -11.70 15.03 4.78
CA PHE A 69 -12.29 13.69 4.86
C PHE A 69 -13.82 13.67 4.78
N GLU A 70 -14.51 14.75 5.14
CA GLU A 70 -15.99 14.76 5.24
C GLU A 70 -16.69 14.48 3.91
N GLY A 71 -16.05 14.78 2.78
CA GLY A 71 -16.56 14.50 1.44
C GLY A 71 -15.88 13.33 0.74
N LEU A 72 -15.09 12.52 1.47
CA LEU A 72 -14.35 11.41 0.85
C LEU A 72 -15.31 10.32 0.38
N ALA A 73 -15.34 10.11 -0.93
CA ALA A 73 -16.13 9.03 -1.52
C ALA A 73 -15.50 7.67 -1.20
N PRO A 74 -16.30 6.64 -0.84
CA PRO A 74 -15.79 5.28 -0.67
C PRO A 74 -15.00 4.82 -1.90
N GLY A 75 -13.90 4.10 -1.66
CA GLY A 75 -13.01 3.63 -2.72
C GLY A 75 -12.00 4.65 -3.23
N THR A 76 -11.95 5.86 -2.65
CA THR A 76 -10.98 6.89 -3.02
C THR A 76 -9.76 6.85 -2.10
N TRP A 77 -8.58 6.65 -2.69
CA TRP A 77 -7.32 6.78 -1.96
C TRP A 77 -7.03 8.25 -1.63
N THR A 78 -6.63 8.51 -0.40
CA THR A 78 -6.25 9.84 0.05
C THR A 78 -5.03 9.80 0.96
N GLN A 79 -4.26 10.87 0.95
CA GLN A 79 -3.09 11.04 1.81
C GLN A 79 -3.37 12.12 2.83
N ALA A 80 -2.94 11.92 4.06
CA ALA A 80 -3.09 12.86 5.15
C ALA A 80 -1.79 13.01 5.94
N LEU A 81 -1.60 14.20 6.47
CA LEU A 81 -0.51 14.54 7.36
C LEU A 81 -1.06 14.99 8.71
N VAL A 82 -0.37 14.59 9.76
CA VAL A 82 -0.53 15.16 11.10
C VAL A 82 0.62 16.13 11.32
N LEU A 83 0.30 17.35 11.66
CA LEU A 83 1.29 18.40 11.88
C LEU A 83 1.38 18.76 13.37
N SER A 84 2.60 19.07 13.82
CA SER A 84 2.81 19.74 15.11
C SER A 84 2.24 21.17 15.09
N PRO A 85 2.07 21.82 16.24
CA PRO A 85 1.67 23.25 16.30
C PRO A 85 2.61 24.19 15.55
N GLN A 86 3.87 23.78 15.31
CA GLN A 86 4.86 24.52 14.54
C GLN A 86 4.83 24.20 13.05
N GLY A 87 3.94 23.29 12.60
CA GLY A 87 3.79 22.90 11.21
C GLY A 87 4.75 21.83 10.73
N HIS A 88 5.45 21.14 11.62
CA HIS A 88 6.29 19.99 11.26
C HIS A 88 5.42 18.73 11.11
N VAL A 89 5.73 17.90 10.11
CA VAL A 89 5.06 16.62 9.92
C VAL A 89 5.48 15.65 11.04
N GLU A 90 4.51 15.24 11.85
CA GLU A 90 4.69 14.23 12.89
C GLU A 90 4.33 12.84 12.39
N HIS A 91 3.23 12.74 11.61
CA HIS A 91 2.81 11.49 10.98
C HIS A 91 2.31 11.74 9.56
N ALA A 92 2.52 10.75 8.69
CA ALA A 92 1.99 10.72 7.34
C ALA A 92 1.39 9.34 7.07
N PHE A 93 0.23 9.30 6.45
CA PHE A 93 -0.40 8.06 6.06
C PHE A 93 -1.23 8.22 4.78
N THR A 94 -1.41 7.12 4.08
CA THR A 94 -2.24 7.04 2.88
C THR A 94 -3.24 5.93 3.08
N GLY A 95 -4.52 6.18 2.77
CA GLY A 95 -5.56 5.19 3.02
C GLY A 95 -6.77 5.35 2.12
N ILE A 96 -7.69 4.42 2.30
CA ILE A 96 -8.94 4.29 1.55
C ILE A 96 -10.08 3.98 2.51
N ASP A 97 -11.22 4.63 2.30
CA ASP A 97 -12.45 4.32 3.03
C ASP A 97 -13.32 3.37 2.20
N ASP A 98 -13.85 2.33 2.82
CA ASP A 98 -14.75 1.37 2.18
C ASP A 98 -16.24 1.62 2.49
N GLY A 99 -16.55 2.69 3.23
CA GLY A 99 -17.88 3.05 3.73
C GLY A 99 -18.11 2.62 5.18
N GLU A 100 -17.35 1.66 5.70
CA GLU A 100 -17.44 1.14 7.08
C GLU A 100 -16.19 1.46 7.89
N SER A 101 -15.02 1.38 7.26
CA SER A 101 -13.73 1.62 7.86
C SER A 101 -12.79 2.38 6.93
N PHE A 102 -11.88 3.14 7.50
CA PHE A 102 -10.75 3.74 6.80
C PHE A 102 -9.49 2.92 7.08
N THR A 103 -8.99 2.24 6.04
CA THR A 103 -7.76 1.45 6.13
C THR A 103 -6.61 2.22 5.53
N ALA A 104 -5.57 2.44 6.30
CA ALA A 104 -4.41 3.25 5.92
C ALA A 104 -3.10 2.48 6.09
N HIS A 105 -2.08 2.93 5.38
CA HIS A 105 -0.71 2.51 5.60
C HIS A 105 0.21 3.71 5.86
N THR A 106 1.26 3.45 6.58
CA THR A 106 2.33 4.41 6.88
C THR A 106 3.70 3.78 6.64
N GLU A 107 4.76 4.55 6.84
CA GLU A 107 6.13 4.04 6.71
C GLU A 107 6.39 2.87 7.67
N PRO A 108 7.29 1.95 7.31
CA PRO A 108 7.64 0.80 8.16
C PRO A 108 8.13 1.26 9.54
N GLY A 109 7.54 0.67 10.60
CA GLY A 109 7.86 1.00 11.99
C GLY A 109 7.20 2.25 12.54
N ALA A 110 6.47 3.03 11.73
CA ALA A 110 5.77 4.24 12.18
C ALA A 110 4.34 3.97 12.68
N GLY A 111 3.79 2.79 12.40
CA GLY A 111 2.39 2.47 12.68
C GLY A 111 2.03 2.50 14.15
N ALA A 112 2.88 1.96 15.02
CA ALA A 112 2.61 1.94 16.45
C ALA A 112 2.54 3.35 17.06
N ALA A 113 3.46 4.24 16.67
CA ALA A 113 3.46 5.64 17.12
C ALA A 113 2.25 6.41 16.61
N LEU A 114 1.83 6.16 15.36
CA LEU A 114 0.62 6.75 14.79
C LEU A 114 -0.64 6.27 15.53
N VAL A 115 -0.77 4.97 15.78
CA VAL A 115 -1.91 4.42 16.54
C VAL A 115 -1.94 5.00 17.96
N GLU A 116 -0.81 5.07 18.66
CA GLU A 116 -0.73 5.67 19.99
C GLU A 116 -1.16 7.15 19.97
N TRP A 117 -0.73 7.92 18.97
CA TRP A 117 -1.14 9.30 18.83
C TRP A 117 -2.65 9.41 18.58
N LEU A 118 -3.20 8.63 17.66
CA LEU A 118 -4.63 8.59 17.35
C LEU A 118 -5.47 8.19 18.58
N GLU A 119 -5.04 7.20 19.35
CA GLU A 119 -5.71 6.78 20.59
C GLU A 119 -5.78 7.91 21.63
N ARG A 120 -4.73 8.73 21.77
CA ARG A 120 -4.74 9.91 22.64
C ARG A 120 -5.72 10.99 22.19
N MET A 121 -6.05 11.06 20.89
CA MET A 121 -6.96 12.04 20.29
C MET A 121 -8.44 11.60 20.28
N LYS A 122 -8.74 10.42 20.80
CA LYS A 122 -10.07 9.78 20.77
C LYS A 122 -11.10 10.37 21.74
N PHE A 123 -10.93 11.56 22.24
CA PHE A 123 -11.83 12.10 23.27
C PHE A 123 -13.30 12.11 22.82
N MET A 124 -14.15 11.30 23.48
CA MET A 124 -15.61 11.18 23.28
C MET A 124 -16.06 10.88 21.84
N THR A 125 -15.18 10.43 20.96
CA THR A 125 -15.52 10.03 19.59
C THR A 125 -15.76 8.52 19.49
N ARG A 126 -16.70 8.12 18.63
CA ARG A 126 -17.05 6.71 18.39
C ARG A 126 -16.17 6.15 17.28
N VAL A 127 -14.89 5.97 17.59
CA VAL A 127 -13.88 5.43 16.68
C VAL A 127 -13.08 4.34 17.38
N GLU A 128 -12.58 3.39 16.60
CA GLU A 128 -11.64 2.38 17.02
C GLU A 128 -10.44 2.42 16.07
N VAL A 129 -9.23 2.29 16.62
CA VAL A 129 -7.98 2.31 15.86
C VAL A 129 -7.19 1.06 16.20
N ALA A 130 -6.72 0.33 15.20
CA ALA A 130 -5.92 -0.85 15.42
C ALA A 130 -4.90 -1.05 14.29
N LEU A 131 -3.71 -1.58 14.63
CA LEU A 131 -2.81 -2.13 13.63
C LEU A 131 -3.43 -3.40 13.01
N VAL A 132 -3.15 -3.60 11.73
CA VAL A 132 -3.62 -4.73 10.93
C VAL A 132 -2.41 -5.46 10.39
N ASP A 133 -2.29 -6.74 10.67
CA ASP A 133 -1.15 -7.58 10.29
C ASP A 133 -1.45 -8.59 9.19
N ASP A 134 -2.72 -8.76 8.82
CA ASP A 134 -3.19 -9.66 7.78
C ASP A 134 -3.22 -9.04 6.38
N LEU A 135 -2.95 -7.73 6.26
CA LEU A 135 -2.90 -7.01 5.00
C LEU A 135 -1.47 -6.63 4.60
N ALA A 136 -1.21 -6.66 3.31
CA ALA A 136 0.01 -6.15 2.68
C ALA A 136 -0.33 -5.03 1.71
N VAL A 137 0.59 -4.08 1.59
CA VAL A 137 0.48 -2.97 0.65
C VAL A 137 1.26 -3.28 -0.61
N MET A 138 0.68 -2.99 -1.75
CA MET A 138 1.34 -2.97 -3.04
C MET A 138 1.09 -1.65 -3.75
N TRP A 139 2.03 -1.22 -4.55
CA TRP A 139 1.83 -0.09 -5.45
C TRP A 139 1.90 -0.56 -6.91
N ARG A 140 0.99 -0.06 -7.73
CA ARG A 140 0.97 -0.31 -9.18
C ARG A 140 1.08 0.98 -9.95
N PRO A 141 1.85 0.99 -11.05
CA PRO A 141 1.85 2.12 -11.95
C PRO A 141 0.46 2.31 -12.57
N GLY A 142 0.12 3.56 -12.90
CA GLY A 142 -1.16 3.96 -13.46
C GLY A 142 -1.17 5.44 -13.79
N GLU A 143 -2.31 5.99 -14.15
CA GLU A 143 -2.43 7.42 -14.37
C GLU A 143 -2.09 8.22 -13.10
N GLY A 144 -1.40 9.32 -13.26
CA GLY A 144 -0.96 10.17 -12.16
C GLY A 144 0.10 9.51 -11.28
N ALA A 145 -0.17 9.44 -9.99
CA ALA A 145 0.76 8.87 -8.97
C ALA A 145 0.72 7.33 -8.88
N GLY A 146 0.00 6.64 -9.78
CA GLY A 146 -0.27 5.22 -9.63
C GLY A 146 -1.35 4.95 -8.56
N ARG A 147 -1.50 3.70 -8.18
CA ARG A 147 -2.49 3.29 -7.17
C ARG A 147 -1.88 2.31 -6.17
N TYR A 148 -2.41 2.37 -4.95
CA TYR A 148 -2.15 1.35 -3.95
C TYR A 148 -3.22 0.26 -4.01
N ASP A 149 -2.83 -0.97 -3.67
CA ASP A 149 -3.72 -2.10 -3.44
C ASP A 149 -3.43 -2.65 -2.03
N LEU A 150 -4.48 -2.96 -1.28
CA LEU A 150 -4.41 -3.73 -0.04
C LEU A 150 -4.79 -5.17 -0.35
N VAL A 151 -3.90 -6.10 -0.06
CA VAL A 151 -4.11 -7.51 -0.34
C VAL A 151 -3.92 -8.35 0.92
N PRO A 152 -4.69 -9.42 1.12
CA PRO A 152 -4.40 -10.37 2.18
C PRO A 152 -2.98 -10.93 2.05
N ARG A 153 -2.23 -10.98 3.15
CA ARG A 153 -0.82 -11.45 3.14
C ARG A 153 -0.67 -12.88 2.66
N ASP A 154 -1.66 -13.72 2.91
CA ASP A 154 -1.70 -15.12 2.45
C ASP A 154 -1.96 -15.25 0.94
N ARG A 155 -2.42 -14.19 0.28
CA ARG A 155 -2.73 -14.12 -1.14
C ARG A 155 -1.85 -13.14 -1.91
N HIS A 156 -0.67 -12.87 -1.41
CA HIS A 156 0.28 -12.00 -2.09
C HIS A 156 0.52 -12.50 -3.52
N PRO A 157 0.21 -11.72 -4.57
CA PRO A 157 0.41 -12.18 -5.95
C PRO A 157 1.91 -12.41 -6.17
N PRO A 158 2.29 -13.43 -6.94
CA PRO A 158 3.68 -13.58 -7.33
C PRO A 158 4.12 -12.32 -8.11
N PRO A 159 5.38 -11.85 -7.95
CA PRO A 159 5.92 -10.85 -8.85
C PRO A 159 5.74 -11.34 -10.27
N VAL A 160 5.57 -10.43 -11.23
CA VAL A 160 5.44 -10.83 -12.63
C VAL A 160 6.69 -11.62 -12.99
N ALA A 161 6.61 -12.93 -12.77
CA ALA A 161 7.58 -13.85 -13.34
C ALA A 161 7.60 -13.52 -14.83
N THR A 162 8.78 -13.27 -15.36
CA THR A 162 9.03 -13.20 -16.79
C THR A 162 8.11 -14.19 -17.49
N SER A 163 6.95 -13.73 -17.93
CA SER A 163 5.98 -14.59 -18.57
C SER A 163 6.67 -15.09 -19.81
N ARG A 164 7.04 -16.38 -19.82
CA ARG A 164 7.34 -17.08 -21.06
C ARG A 164 6.20 -16.67 -22.00
N ARG A 165 6.49 -15.85 -23.02
CA ARG A 165 5.59 -15.55 -24.10
C ARG A 165 4.85 -16.84 -24.42
N ARG A 166 3.56 -16.92 -24.09
CA ARG A 166 2.70 -17.96 -24.66
C ARG A 166 2.84 -17.75 -26.16
N ARG A 167 3.58 -18.67 -26.80
CA ARG A 167 3.62 -18.76 -28.27
C ARG A 167 2.15 -18.83 -28.69
N ARG A 168 1.66 -17.79 -29.36
CA ARG A 168 0.39 -17.88 -30.07
C ARG A 168 0.49 -19.09 -30.99
N PRO A 169 -0.46 -20.05 -30.94
CA PRO A 169 -0.47 -21.15 -31.90
C PRO A 169 -0.52 -20.52 -33.30
N GLY A 170 0.43 -20.90 -34.14
CA GLY A 170 0.54 -20.38 -35.51
C GLY A 170 -0.76 -20.60 -36.25
N ARG A 171 -1.27 -19.57 -36.92
CA ARG A 171 -2.35 -19.68 -37.89
C ARG A 171 -1.95 -20.73 -38.92
N PRO A 172 -2.82 -21.72 -39.24
CA PRO A 172 -2.56 -22.63 -40.34
C PRO A 172 -2.45 -21.81 -41.66
N ARG A 173 -1.35 -22.01 -42.39
CA ARG A 173 -1.21 -21.49 -43.74
C ARG A 173 -2.30 -22.13 -44.58
N ARG A 174 -3.20 -21.33 -45.13
CA ARG A 174 -4.07 -21.78 -46.23
C ARG A 174 -3.14 -22.03 -47.43
N GLY A 175 -3.03 -23.30 -47.81
CA GLY A 175 -2.45 -23.69 -49.10
C GLY A 175 -3.37 -23.27 -50.26
N SER A 176 -2.76 -22.82 -51.29
CA SER A 176 -3.31 -22.59 -52.64
C SER A 176 -3.69 -23.90 -53.30
#